data_4a14fcd4b14de7007d0b94dbe8100eb6
#
_entry.id   4a14fcd4b14de7007d0b94dbe8100eb6
#
_cell.length_a   1.000
_cell.length_b   1.000
_cell.length_c   1.000
_cell.angle_alpha   90.00
_cell.angle_beta   90.00
_cell.angle_gamma   90.00
#
_symmetry.space_group_name_H-M   'P 1'
#
loop_
_entity.id
_entity.type
_entity.pdbx_description
1 polymer ?
#
loop_
_entity_poly.entity_id
_entity_poly.type
_entity_poly.pdbx_seq_one_letter_code
_entity_poly.pdbx_strand_id
1 'polypeptide(L)' 'MAKIELLESYEELVAYTAEIRESLDILHEWLAKKPNFEDCYSYYDLIAAHGAHFALLNLITFRLDSLIEEHTSIIEKGR' A
#
# COMPACT_ATOMS: atom_id res chain seq x y z
N MET A 1 22.05 -18.27 7.18
CA MET A 1 21.97 -16.98 6.48
C MET A 1 23.04 -16.03 7.00
N ALA A 2 23.76 -15.35 6.10
CA ALA A 2 24.75 -14.36 6.51
C ALA A 2 24.08 -13.15 7.13
N LYS A 3 24.74 -12.53 8.08
CA LYS A 3 24.24 -11.35 8.78
C LYS A 3 23.91 -10.21 7.84
N ILE A 4 24.70 -10.02 6.76
CA ILE A 4 24.48 -8.99 5.74
C ILE A 4 23.18 -9.24 4.99
N GLU A 5 22.89 -10.48 4.62
CA GLU A 5 21.66 -10.85 3.92
C GLU A 5 20.42 -10.58 4.78
N LEU A 6 20.51 -10.86 6.07
CA LEU A 6 19.43 -10.57 7.02
C LEU A 6 19.18 -9.08 7.12
N LEU A 7 20.24 -8.27 7.21
CA LEU A 7 20.14 -6.83 7.28
C LEU A 7 19.50 -6.26 6.02
N GLU A 8 19.92 -6.74 4.84
CA GLU A 8 19.35 -6.33 3.56
C GLU A 8 17.85 -6.67 3.47
N SER A 9 17.45 -7.84 4.00
CA SER A 9 16.03 -8.21 4.05
C SER A 9 15.22 -7.24 4.91
N TYR A 10 15.74 -6.84 6.04
CA TYR A 10 15.08 -5.87 6.90
C TYR A 10 15.00 -4.49 6.25
N GLU A 11 16.05 -4.06 5.59
CA GLU A 11 16.07 -2.78 4.88
C GLU A 11 15.02 -2.75 3.78
N GLU A 12 14.93 -3.82 3.01
CA GLU A 12 13.92 -3.97 1.97
C GLU A 12 12.51 -3.96 2.54
N LEU A 13 12.29 -4.70 3.63
CA LEU A 13 11.00 -4.74 4.30
C LEU A 13 10.57 -3.36 4.78
N VAL A 14 11.47 -2.62 5.42
CA VAL A 14 11.20 -1.27 5.91
C VAL A 14 10.88 -0.33 4.74
N ALA A 15 11.66 -0.41 3.66
CA ALA A 15 11.45 0.45 2.48
C ALA A 15 10.08 0.21 1.85
N TYR A 16 9.70 -1.05 1.64
CA TYR A 16 8.40 -1.38 1.05
C TYR A 16 7.24 -1.05 2.00
N THR A 17 7.43 -1.24 3.29
CA THR A 17 6.42 -0.89 4.29
C THR A 17 6.17 0.62 4.30
N ALA A 18 7.24 1.42 4.22
CA ALA A 18 7.13 2.88 4.14
C ALA A 18 6.41 3.33 2.87
N GLU A 19 6.71 2.69 1.74
CA GLU A 19 6.04 2.97 0.47
C GLU A 19 4.54 2.67 0.55
N ILE A 20 4.18 1.54 1.15
CA ILE A 20 2.78 1.17 1.37
C ILE A 20 2.10 2.19 2.27
N ARG A 21 2.78 2.62 3.33
CA ARG A 21 2.24 3.62 4.26
C ARG A 21 1.93 4.95 3.56
N GLU A 22 2.82 5.40 2.71
CA GLU A 22 2.61 6.63 1.91
C GLU A 22 1.43 6.47 0.95
N SER A 23 1.33 5.31 0.31
CA SER A 23 0.22 5.02 -0.61
C SER A 23 -1.12 5.02 0.12
N LEU A 24 -1.16 4.49 1.34
CA LEU A 24 -2.36 4.52 2.18
C LEU A 24 -2.76 5.93 2.56
N ASP A 25 -1.81 6.84 2.75
CA ASP A 25 -2.12 8.25 3.02
C ASP A 25 -2.91 8.89 1.88
N ILE A 26 -2.56 8.57 0.63
CA ILE A 26 -3.28 9.08 -0.53
C ILE A 26 -4.75 8.63 -0.49
N LEU A 27 -4.98 7.35 -0.21
CA LEU A 27 -6.34 6.82 -0.07
C LEU A 27 -7.07 7.43 1.11
N HIS A 28 -6.37 7.60 2.22
CA HIS A 28 -6.93 8.18 3.43
C HIS A 28 -7.43 9.61 3.18
N GLU A 29 -6.61 10.43 2.54
CA GLU A 29 -6.98 11.81 2.22
C GLU A 29 -8.20 11.87 1.30
N TRP A 30 -8.26 10.99 0.31
CA TRP A 30 -9.38 10.92 -0.61
C TRP A 30 -10.67 10.51 0.11
N LEU A 31 -10.60 9.47 0.94
CA LEU A 31 -11.77 8.97 1.69
C LEU A 31 -12.22 9.94 2.78
N ALA A 32 -11.31 10.77 3.30
CA ALA A 32 -11.63 11.75 4.32
C ALA A 32 -12.48 12.91 3.77
N LYS A 33 -12.48 13.11 2.46
CA LYS A 33 -13.31 14.12 1.82
C LYS A 33 -14.76 13.67 1.85
N LYS A 34 -15.60 14.45 2.49
CA LYS A 34 -17.03 14.15 2.57
C LYS A 34 -17.75 14.72 1.35
N PRO A 35 -18.54 13.93 0.62
CA PRO A 35 -19.32 14.46 -0.47
C PRO A 35 -20.39 15.42 0.06
N ASN A 36 -20.53 16.57 -0.61
CA ASN A 36 -21.57 17.52 -0.30
C ASN A 36 -22.71 17.31 -1.30
N PHE A 37 -23.87 16.89 -0.82
CA PHE A 37 -25.01 16.56 -1.67
C PHE A 37 -25.54 17.76 -2.46
N GLU A 38 -25.24 18.98 -2.02
CA GLU A 38 -25.63 20.21 -2.70
C GLU A 38 -24.63 20.66 -3.76
N ASP A 39 -23.42 20.09 -3.74
CA ASP A 39 -22.33 20.45 -4.66
C ASP A 39 -22.05 19.29 -5.62
N CYS A 40 -22.47 19.42 -6.86
CA CYS A 40 -22.26 18.38 -7.87
C CYS A 40 -20.78 18.14 -8.19
N TYR A 41 -19.90 19.11 -8.00
CA TYR A 41 -18.47 18.96 -8.24
C TYR A 41 -17.83 17.98 -7.26
N SER A 42 -18.33 17.90 -6.02
CA SER A 42 -17.81 16.93 -5.04
C SER A 42 -18.06 15.50 -5.48
N TYR A 43 -19.21 15.24 -6.11
CA TYR A 43 -19.52 13.92 -6.68
C TYR A 43 -18.68 13.63 -7.92
N TYR A 44 -18.48 14.62 -8.73
CA TYR A 44 -17.67 14.45 -9.94
C TYR A 44 -16.27 14.02 -9.58
N ASP A 45 -15.64 14.67 -8.60
CA ASP A 45 -14.30 14.33 -8.15
C ASP A 45 -14.23 12.91 -7.61
N LEU A 46 -15.22 12.50 -6.80
CA LEU A 46 -15.30 11.14 -6.27
C LEU A 46 -15.40 10.11 -7.39
N ILE A 47 -16.26 10.34 -8.36
CA ILE A 47 -16.48 9.42 -9.48
C ILE A 47 -15.24 9.38 -10.39
N ALA A 48 -14.68 10.54 -10.72
CA ALA A 48 -13.54 10.63 -11.62
C ALA A 48 -12.29 9.96 -11.04
N ALA A 49 -12.08 10.09 -9.73
CA ALA A 49 -10.91 9.52 -9.07
C ALA A 49 -11.10 8.07 -8.60
N HIS A 50 -12.31 7.55 -8.65
CA HIS A 50 -12.65 6.22 -8.13
C HIS A 50 -11.78 5.12 -8.73
N GLY A 51 -11.69 5.08 -10.06
CA GLY A 51 -10.92 4.05 -10.76
C GLY A 51 -9.43 4.08 -10.41
N ALA A 52 -8.85 5.29 -10.34
CA ALA A 52 -7.46 5.46 -10.00
C ALA A 52 -7.17 5.01 -8.56
N HIS A 53 -8.05 5.33 -7.62
CA HIS A 53 -7.88 4.93 -6.22
C HIS A 53 -8.11 3.44 -6.03
N PHE A 54 -9.03 2.85 -6.77
CA PHE A 54 -9.22 1.40 -6.77
C PHE A 54 -7.98 0.68 -7.30
N ALA A 55 -7.39 1.18 -8.38
CA ALA A 55 -6.16 0.64 -8.94
C ALA A 55 -5.00 0.75 -7.93
N LEU A 56 -4.90 1.88 -7.23
CA LEU A 56 -3.89 2.07 -6.19
C LEU A 56 -4.06 1.05 -5.05
N LEU A 57 -5.30 0.83 -4.61
CA LEU A 57 -5.59 -0.17 -3.58
C LEU A 57 -5.15 -1.57 -4.02
N ASN A 58 -5.41 -1.92 -5.28
CA ASN A 58 -4.99 -3.21 -5.82
C ASN A 58 -3.46 -3.35 -5.83
N LEU A 59 -2.74 -2.29 -6.17
CA LEU A 59 -1.27 -2.28 -6.13
C LEU A 59 -0.75 -2.44 -4.70
N ILE A 60 -1.37 -1.78 -3.74
CA ILE A 60 -1.03 -1.91 -2.33
C ILE A 60 -1.23 -3.35 -1.86
N THR A 61 -2.37 -3.93 -2.17
CA THR A 61 -2.70 -5.31 -1.80
C THR A 61 -1.71 -6.29 -2.43
N PHE A 62 -1.39 -6.10 -3.70
CA PHE A 62 -0.42 -6.94 -4.40
C PHE A 62 0.96 -6.86 -3.71
N ARG A 63 1.40 -5.65 -3.35
CA ARG A 63 2.68 -5.46 -2.68
C ARG A 63 2.71 -6.13 -1.31
N LEU A 64 1.63 -6.01 -0.54
CA LEU A 64 1.51 -6.68 0.75
C LEU A 64 1.59 -8.19 0.61
N ASP A 65 0.86 -8.76 -0.35
CA ASP A 65 0.87 -10.19 -0.60
C ASP A 65 2.28 -10.68 -0.97
N SER A 66 2.98 -9.92 -1.81
CA SER A 66 4.35 -10.23 -2.21
C SER A 66 5.31 -10.21 -1.02
N LEU A 67 5.18 -9.22 -0.14
CA LEU A 67 6.01 -9.13 1.07
C LEU A 67 5.74 -10.27 2.03
N ILE A 68 4.48 -10.62 2.23
CA ILE A 68 4.09 -11.73 3.10
C ILE A 68 4.69 -13.03 2.60
N GLU A 69 4.54 -13.30 1.30
CA GLU A 69 5.05 -14.52 0.68
C GLU A 69 6.58 -14.60 0.78
N GLU A 70 7.26 -13.52 0.41
CA GLU A 70 8.72 -13.45 0.43
C GLU A 70 9.29 -13.66 1.84
N HIS A 71 8.77 -12.94 2.81
CA HIS A 71 9.28 -12.99 4.18
C HIS A 71 8.87 -14.26 4.91
N THR A 72 7.72 -14.83 4.58
CA THR A 72 7.35 -16.17 5.08
C THR A 72 8.34 -17.22 4.60
N SER A 73 8.73 -17.14 3.32
CA SER A 73 9.75 -18.04 2.76
C SER A 73 11.09 -17.90 3.47
N ILE A 74 11.51 -16.68 3.79
CA ILE A 74 12.75 -16.43 4.52
C ILE A 74 12.70 -17.05 5.93
N ILE A 75 11.60 -16.90 6.63
CA ILE A 75 11.38 -17.47 7.96
C ILE A 75 11.46 -19.01 7.89
N GLU A 76 10.80 -19.62 6.93
CA GLU A 76 10.80 -21.07 6.75
C GLU A 76 12.19 -21.62 6.47
N LYS A 77 12.97 -20.90 5.66
CA LYS A 77 14.35 -21.30 5.36
C LYS A 77 15.29 -21.16 6.57
N GLY A 78 14.96 -20.26 7.48
CA GLY A 78 15.75 -20.04 8.69
C GLY A 78 15.49 -21.01 9.82
N ARG A 79 14.49 -21.87 9.68
CA ARG A 79 14.13 -22.87 10.70
C ARG A 79 14.90 -24.17 10.61
#